data_2950263684b3e5844e126e1fbdc81514
#
_entry.id   2950263684b3e5844e126e1fbdc81514
#
_cell.length_a   1.000
_cell.length_b   1.000
_cell.length_c   1.000
_cell.angle_alpha   90.00
_cell.angle_beta   90.00
_cell.angle_gamma   90.00
#
_symmetry.space_group_name_H-M   'P 1'
#
loop_
_entity.id
_entity.type
_entity.pdbx_description
1 polymer ?
#
loop_
_entity_poly.entity_id
_entity_poly.type
_entity_poly.pdbx_seq_one_letter_code
_entity_poly.pdbx_strand_id
1 'polypeptide(L)'
;MYPYYNYICQELNLNFDEEFYKSLKEKADEELSQIENKLSESAENFDSLDNKNDVLLKANFFCKISDKENAFKEYEETYKKGIGMGMKLDILLTMIRICIFYNDVKNLKKYLEQARTQMEKGGDWERKNKLKIYEALNYIMIRNFAEASKILIDAASTFTATEIISYEKIIFYVVILGIMTEERTVLDKKILNSSVILQITSSDEDLHTYLHSFYHCDYRTFMEKTIKIAMRVKRDRYLGRHYRYFIRNTRVRAYKQFLEPFKNVTLKNMAFAFGVSEEFIENEISSFIANGKLNCKIDKVNGSIESNQPNERNTMYQNTIKKGDILLNRIQKLSRVIDM
;
A
#
# COMPACT_ATOMS: atom_id res chain seq x y z
N MET A 1 28.61 -2.27 -4.48
CA MET A 1 27.69 -1.31 -3.84
C MET A 1 28.24 0.13 -3.76
N TYR A 2 29.31 0.43 -4.49
CA TYR A 2 29.92 1.76 -4.48
C TYR A 2 28.99 2.91 -4.96
N PRO A 3 28.06 2.76 -5.96
CA PRO A 3 27.17 3.85 -6.33
C PRO A 3 26.15 4.19 -5.24
N TYR A 4 25.69 3.16 -4.52
CA TYR A 4 24.73 3.33 -3.42
C TYR A 4 25.41 3.98 -2.18
N TYR A 5 26.68 3.66 -1.92
CA TYR A 5 27.45 4.31 -0.87
C TYR A 5 27.57 5.83 -1.11
N ASN A 6 27.89 6.22 -2.36
CA ASN A 6 27.95 7.64 -2.74
C ASN A 6 26.57 8.31 -2.58
N TYR A 7 25.50 7.65 -3.03
CA TYR A 7 24.12 8.16 -2.86
C TYR A 7 23.75 8.37 -1.39
N ILE A 8 24.07 7.42 -0.50
CA ILE A 8 23.78 7.55 0.93
C ILE A 8 24.59 8.67 1.56
N CYS A 9 25.89 8.79 1.25
CA CYS A 9 26.73 9.84 1.80
C CYS A 9 26.23 11.24 1.41
N GLN A 10 25.74 11.41 0.19
CA GLN A 10 25.14 12.66 -0.26
C GLN A 10 23.81 12.98 0.42
N GLU A 11 22.91 12.00 0.52
CA GLU A 11 21.58 12.18 1.14
C GLU A 11 21.66 12.46 2.66
N LEU A 12 22.56 11.81 3.36
CA LEU A 12 22.67 11.90 4.82
C LEU A 12 23.78 12.86 5.28
N ASN A 13 24.50 13.53 4.36
CA ASN A 13 25.64 14.40 4.64
C ASN A 13 26.68 13.72 5.55
N LEU A 14 26.98 12.45 5.27
CA LEU A 14 27.99 11.69 6.00
C LEU A 14 29.39 11.98 5.44
N ASN A 15 30.42 11.79 6.26
CA ASN A 15 31.79 11.88 5.81
C ASN A 15 32.07 10.80 4.76
N PHE A 16 32.53 11.23 3.59
CA PHE A 16 32.87 10.35 2.49
C PHE A 16 34.28 9.80 2.66
N ASP A 17 34.42 8.48 2.72
CA ASP A 17 35.69 7.78 2.80
C ASP A 17 36.12 7.35 1.38
N GLU A 18 37.17 8.03 0.85
CA GLU A 18 37.68 7.76 -0.50
C GLU A 18 38.37 6.41 -0.62
N GLU A 19 39.08 5.96 0.42
CA GLU A 19 39.79 4.68 0.39
C GLU A 19 38.83 3.52 0.37
N PHE A 20 37.77 3.59 1.19
CA PHE A 20 36.70 2.60 1.19
C PHE A 20 35.95 2.57 -0.14
N TYR A 21 35.66 3.73 -0.71
CA TYR A 21 34.99 3.81 -2.02
C TYR A 21 35.85 3.19 -3.15
N LYS A 22 37.18 3.47 -3.18
CA LYS A 22 38.10 2.89 -4.14
C LYS A 22 38.17 1.37 -4.02
N SER A 23 38.29 0.85 -2.79
CA SER A 23 38.31 -0.60 -2.55
C SER A 23 37.05 -1.32 -3.00
N LEU A 24 35.87 -0.68 -2.82
CA LEU A 24 34.59 -1.21 -3.31
C LEU A 24 34.49 -1.19 -4.84
N LYS A 25 35.06 -0.15 -5.46
CA LYS A 25 35.07 -0.03 -6.92
C LYS A 25 35.99 -1.05 -7.56
N GLU A 26 37.21 -1.23 -7.07
CA GLU A 26 38.16 -2.23 -7.56
C GLU A 26 37.56 -3.65 -7.52
N LYS A 27 36.95 -4.04 -6.39
CA LYS A 27 36.26 -5.34 -6.30
C LYS A 27 35.13 -5.49 -7.31
N ALA A 28 34.39 -4.40 -7.55
CA ALA A 28 33.31 -4.42 -8.51
C ALA A 28 33.84 -4.54 -9.97
N ASP A 29 34.94 -3.86 -10.29
CA ASP A 29 35.59 -3.92 -11.60
C ASP A 29 36.21 -5.31 -11.86
N GLU A 30 36.76 -5.96 -10.82
CA GLU A 30 37.24 -7.35 -10.89
C GLU A 30 36.07 -8.34 -11.15
N GLU A 31 34.96 -8.25 -10.42
CA GLU A 31 33.78 -9.10 -10.63
C GLU A 31 33.21 -8.87 -12.04
N LEU A 32 33.20 -7.63 -12.53
CA LEU A 32 32.68 -7.28 -13.86
C LEU A 32 33.54 -7.89 -14.97
N SER A 33 34.86 -7.80 -14.86
CA SER A 33 35.78 -8.42 -15.82
C SER A 33 35.66 -9.95 -15.85
N GLN A 34 35.43 -10.60 -14.71
CA GLN A 34 35.16 -12.04 -14.67
C GLN A 34 33.85 -12.42 -15.36
N ILE A 35 32.80 -11.58 -15.22
CA ILE A 35 31.52 -11.80 -15.90
C ILE A 35 31.67 -11.59 -17.41
N GLU A 36 32.40 -10.56 -17.84
CA GLU A 36 32.65 -10.30 -19.28
C GLU A 36 33.47 -11.42 -19.91
N ASN A 37 34.45 -11.96 -19.22
CA ASN A 37 35.21 -13.12 -19.71
C ASN A 37 34.30 -14.36 -19.85
N LYS A 38 33.43 -14.65 -18.89
CA LYS A 38 32.45 -15.74 -18.98
C LYS A 38 31.49 -15.53 -20.17
N LEU A 39 31.02 -14.31 -20.38
CA LEU A 39 30.11 -14.00 -21.48
C LEU A 39 30.81 -14.16 -22.86
N SER A 40 32.11 -13.84 -22.97
CA SER A 40 32.86 -14.07 -24.18
C SER A 40 33.09 -15.55 -24.46
N GLU A 41 33.40 -16.34 -23.45
CA GLU A 41 33.53 -17.81 -23.53
C GLU A 41 32.20 -18.50 -23.91
N SER A 42 31.07 -18.02 -23.34
CA SER A 42 29.74 -18.55 -23.66
C SER A 42 29.27 -18.16 -25.06
N ALA A 43 29.71 -17.02 -25.57
CA ALA A 43 29.38 -16.59 -26.94
C ALA A 43 30.05 -17.45 -28.00
N GLU A 44 31.19 -18.07 -27.71
CA GLU A 44 31.89 -19.02 -28.60
C GLU A 44 31.27 -20.43 -28.58
N ASN A 45 30.57 -20.80 -27.51
CA ASN A 45 29.90 -22.09 -27.37
C ASN A 45 28.40 -21.97 -27.74
N PHE A 46 28.02 -22.55 -28.86
CA PHE A 46 26.71 -22.45 -29.51
C PHE A 46 25.53 -23.15 -28.79
N ASP A 47 25.58 -23.45 -27.50
CA ASP A 47 24.52 -24.12 -26.79
C ASP A 47 23.46 -23.10 -26.26
N SER A 48 22.27 -23.18 -26.87
CA SER A 48 21.20 -22.17 -26.80
C SER A 48 20.48 -22.02 -25.46
N LEU A 49 20.74 -22.85 -24.43
CA LEU A 49 20.10 -22.81 -23.12
C LEU A 49 20.91 -22.01 -22.09
N ASP A 50 22.24 -22.10 -22.15
CA ASP A 50 23.13 -21.36 -21.23
C ASP A 50 23.17 -19.85 -21.56
N ASN A 51 23.10 -19.49 -22.83
CA ASN A 51 23.06 -18.10 -23.29
C ASN A 51 21.92 -17.26 -22.69
N LYS A 52 20.80 -17.86 -22.27
CA LYS A 52 19.65 -17.12 -21.69
C LYS A 52 19.93 -16.64 -20.27
N ASN A 53 20.63 -17.44 -19.49
CA ASN A 53 21.00 -17.04 -18.12
C ASN A 53 22.19 -16.09 -18.12
N ASP A 54 23.11 -16.25 -19.04
CA ASP A 54 24.32 -15.43 -19.16
C ASP A 54 24.00 -13.97 -19.51
N VAL A 55 23.01 -13.73 -20.36
CA VAL A 55 22.55 -12.37 -20.71
C VAL A 55 22.01 -11.62 -19.47
N LEU A 56 21.48 -12.33 -18.48
CA LEU A 56 21.00 -11.72 -17.24
C LEU A 56 22.12 -11.50 -16.21
N LEU A 57 23.27 -12.17 -16.33
CA LEU A 57 24.36 -12.06 -15.36
C LEU A 57 24.85 -10.62 -15.22
N LYS A 58 25.03 -9.91 -16.34
CA LYS A 58 25.49 -8.52 -16.33
C LYS A 58 24.45 -7.58 -15.70
N ALA A 59 23.17 -7.74 -16.06
CA ALA A 59 22.09 -6.95 -15.49
C ALA A 59 21.92 -7.22 -13.98
N ASN A 60 22.00 -8.50 -13.56
CA ASN A 60 21.95 -8.89 -12.16
C ASN A 60 23.15 -8.36 -11.36
N PHE A 61 24.33 -8.29 -11.98
CA PHE A 61 25.52 -7.70 -11.37
C PHE A 61 25.32 -6.20 -11.10
N PHE A 62 24.83 -5.41 -12.06
CA PHE A 62 24.53 -4.00 -11.84
C PHE A 62 23.45 -3.82 -10.78
N CYS A 63 22.46 -4.72 -10.71
CA CYS A 63 21.48 -4.74 -9.62
C CYS A 63 22.12 -5.01 -8.26
N LYS A 64 23.06 -5.97 -8.16
CA LYS A 64 23.84 -6.29 -6.94
C LYS A 64 24.66 -5.11 -6.47
N ILE A 65 25.27 -4.38 -7.38
CA ILE A 65 26.06 -3.16 -7.09
C ILE A 65 25.14 -1.99 -6.70
N SER A 66 23.85 -2.08 -7.04
CA SER A 66 22.88 -1.00 -6.86
C SER A 66 23.13 0.20 -7.80
N ASP A 67 23.59 -0.08 -9.01
CA ASP A 67 23.64 0.89 -10.10
C ASP A 67 22.33 0.89 -10.88
N LYS A 68 21.46 1.85 -10.55
CA LYS A 68 20.12 1.93 -11.13
C LYS A 68 20.12 2.13 -12.63
N GLU A 69 20.95 3.06 -13.12
CA GLU A 69 20.90 3.47 -14.54
C GLU A 69 21.41 2.38 -15.47
N ASN A 70 22.54 1.78 -15.14
CA ASN A 70 23.11 0.72 -15.94
C ASN A 70 22.30 -0.57 -15.84
N ALA A 71 21.77 -0.90 -14.66
CA ALA A 71 20.85 -2.02 -14.50
C ALA A 71 19.62 -1.89 -15.41
N PHE A 72 18.97 -0.72 -15.46
CA PHE A 72 17.81 -0.52 -16.34
C PHE A 72 18.15 -0.65 -17.81
N LYS A 73 19.28 -0.11 -18.27
CA LYS A 73 19.72 -0.22 -19.67
C LYS A 73 19.90 -1.69 -20.07
N GLU A 74 20.64 -2.45 -19.27
CA GLU A 74 20.89 -3.87 -19.55
C GLU A 74 19.60 -4.71 -19.49
N TYR A 75 18.71 -4.45 -18.53
CA TYR A 75 17.42 -5.15 -18.48
C TYR A 75 16.51 -4.78 -19.66
N GLU A 76 16.46 -3.53 -20.11
CA GLU A 76 15.68 -3.12 -21.27
C GLU A 76 16.25 -3.71 -22.58
N GLU A 77 17.57 -3.80 -22.74
CA GLU A 77 18.20 -4.46 -23.87
C GLU A 77 17.90 -5.96 -23.89
N THR A 78 18.02 -6.60 -22.73
CA THR A 78 17.69 -8.01 -22.56
C THR A 78 16.22 -8.29 -22.87
N TYR A 79 15.32 -7.43 -22.42
CA TYR A 79 13.89 -7.53 -22.69
C TYR A 79 13.57 -7.47 -24.20
N LYS A 80 14.31 -6.67 -24.98
CA LYS A 80 14.15 -6.54 -26.44
C LYS A 80 14.66 -7.76 -27.21
N LYS A 81 15.62 -8.52 -26.70
CA LYS A 81 16.26 -9.67 -27.37
C LYS A 81 15.36 -10.91 -27.57
N GLY A 82 14.05 -10.80 -27.37
CA GLY A 82 13.10 -11.84 -27.78
C GLY A 82 13.03 -13.09 -26.87
N ILE A 83 13.40 -12.96 -25.63
CA ILE A 83 13.39 -14.00 -24.62
C ILE A 83 11.97 -14.52 -24.34
N GLY A 84 11.84 -15.76 -23.86
CA GLY A 84 10.56 -16.38 -23.54
C GLY A 84 9.70 -15.57 -22.53
N MET A 85 8.38 -15.76 -22.59
CA MET A 85 7.39 -14.96 -21.83
C MET A 85 7.66 -14.93 -20.32
N GLY A 86 8.08 -16.06 -19.74
CA GLY A 86 8.41 -16.16 -18.31
C GLY A 86 9.59 -15.28 -17.93
N MET A 87 10.68 -15.29 -18.70
CA MET A 87 11.85 -14.46 -18.42
C MET A 87 11.55 -12.96 -18.61
N LYS A 88 10.70 -12.58 -19.57
CA LYS A 88 10.24 -11.19 -19.70
C LYS A 88 9.52 -10.70 -18.46
N LEU A 89 8.67 -11.54 -17.87
CA LEU A 89 7.99 -11.23 -16.61
C LEU A 89 8.98 -11.13 -15.44
N ASP A 90 9.98 -12.02 -15.36
CA ASP A 90 10.99 -11.98 -14.29
C ASP A 90 11.85 -10.71 -14.37
N ILE A 91 12.20 -10.27 -15.58
CA ILE A 91 12.89 -9.00 -15.83
C ILE A 91 12.02 -7.83 -15.34
N LEU A 92 10.75 -7.77 -15.76
CA LEU A 92 9.84 -6.71 -15.33
C LEU A 92 9.65 -6.69 -13.80
N LEU A 93 9.48 -7.86 -13.18
CA LEU A 93 9.39 -7.96 -11.71
C LEU A 93 10.67 -7.47 -11.02
N THR A 94 11.84 -7.73 -11.60
CA THR A 94 13.11 -7.23 -11.08
C THR A 94 13.22 -5.71 -11.22
N MET A 95 12.84 -5.16 -12.37
CA MET A 95 12.80 -3.70 -12.60
C MET A 95 11.82 -3.02 -11.62
N ILE A 96 10.67 -3.62 -11.36
CA ILE A 96 9.71 -3.16 -10.35
C ILE A 96 10.35 -3.15 -8.96
N ARG A 97 11.09 -4.21 -8.57
CA ARG A 97 11.80 -4.26 -7.27
C ARG A 97 12.82 -3.13 -7.15
N ILE A 98 13.58 -2.84 -8.19
CA ILE A 98 14.52 -1.72 -8.23
C ILE A 98 13.78 -0.38 -8.05
N CYS A 99 12.65 -0.18 -8.75
CA CYS A 99 11.83 1.03 -8.60
C CYS A 99 11.30 1.19 -7.17
N ILE A 100 10.82 0.12 -6.54
CA ILE A 100 10.36 0.14 -5.14
C ILE A 100 11.52 0.46 -4.20
N PHE A 101 12.72 -0.09 -4.46
CA PHE A 101 13.90 0.19 -3.65
C PHE A 101 14.28 1.67 -3.67
N TYR A 102 14.28 2.30 -4.85
CA TYR A 102 14.61 3.73 -5.01
C TYR A 102 13.41 4.69 -4.87
N ASN A 103 12.21 4.20 -4.53
CA ASN A 103 10.97 4.98 -4.44
C ASN A 103 10.62 5.77 -5.74
N ASP A 104 10.94 5.21 -6.90
CA ASP A 104 10.66 5.81 -8.20
C ASP A 104 9.24 5.45 -8.67
N VAL A 105 8.26 6.23 -8.23
CA VAL A 105 6.83 5.98 -8.49
C VAL A 105 6.49 6.12 -9.98
N LYS A 106 7.22 6.94 -10.76
CA LYS A 106 6.93 7.17 -12.18
C LYS A 106 7.23 5.92 -13.01
N ASN A 107 8.47 5.43 -12.89
CA ASN A 107 8.90 4.23 -13.60
C ASN A 107 8.18 2.98 -13.07
N LEU A 108 7.90 2.95 -11.77
CA LEU A 108 7.14 1.87 -11.14
C LEU A 108 5.77 1.66 -11.82
N LYS A 109 4.99 2.72 -12.04
CA LYS A 109 3.70 2.62 -12.74
C LYS A 109 3.85 2.07 -14.15
N LYS A 110 4.82 2.58 -14.92
CA LYS A 110 5.11 2.14 -16.29
C LYS A 110 5.37 0.62 -16.34
N TYR A 111 6.25 0.13 -15.47
CA TYR A 111 6.60 -1.30 -15.48
C TYR A 111 5.50 -2.20 -14.89
N LEU A 112 4.69 -1.71 -13.94
CA LEU A 112 3.50 -2.43 -13.47
C LEU A 112 2.46 -2.61 -14.58
N GLU A 113 2.19 -1.58 -15.38
CA GLU A 113 1.27 -1.66 -16.52
C GLU A 113 1.80 -2.64 -17.60
N GLN A 114 3.09 -2.58 -17.89
CA GLN A 114 3.73 -3.54 -18.82
C GLN A 114 3.67 -4.98 -18.28
N ALA A 115 3.92 -5.20 -17.00
CA ALA A 115 3.83 -6.51 -16.38
C ALA A 115 2.39 -7.05 -16.41
N ARG A 116 1.38 -6.20 -16.17
CA ARG A 116 -0.03 -6.56 -16.24
C ARG A 116 -0.42 -7.00 -17.67
N THR A 117 -0.06 -6.22 -18.68
CA THR A 117 -0.35 -6.56 -20.09
C THR A 117 0.36 -7.85 -20.54
N GLN A 118 1.57 -8.13 -20.04
CA GLN A 118 2.25 -9.38 -20.33
C GLN A 118 1.62 -10.56 -19.58
N MET A 119 1.15 -10.34 -18.34
CA MET A 119 0.48 -11.36 -17.54
C MET A 119 -0.86 -11.79 -18.15
N GLU A 120 -1.58 -10.89 -18.82
CA GLU A 120 -2.84 -11.20 -19.53
C GLU A 120 -2.61 -12.12 -20.75
N LYS A 121 -1.43 -12.04 -21.37
CA LYS A 121 -1.05 -12.91 -22.51
C LYS A 121 -0.67 -14.34 -22.11
N GLY A 122 -0.44 -14.59 -20.82
CA GLY A 122 -0.09 -15.88 -20.26
C GLY A 122 1.00 -15.71 -19.20
N GLY A 123 0.65 -15.94 -17.97
CA GLY A 123 1.56 -15.84 -16.82
C GLY A 123 1.33 -16.95 -15.82
N ASP A 124 2.38 -17.37 -15.16
CA ASP A 124 2.35 -18.34 -14.09
C ASP A 124 1.64 -17.77 -12.85
N TRP A 125 0.96 -18.63 -12.09
CA TRP A 125 0.22 -18.27 -10.89
C TRP A 125 1.12 -17.58 -9.83
N GLU A 126 2.35 -18.07 -9.67
CA GLU A 126 3.31 -17.50 -8.71
C GLU A 126 3.65 -16.05 -9.07
N ARG A 127 3.98 -15.80 -10.34
CA ARG A 127 4.30 -14.45 -10.85
C ARG A 127 3.12 -13.50 -10.72
N LYS A 128 1.89 -14.02 -10.94
CA LYS A 128 0.66 -13.24 -10.75
C LYS A 128 0.48 -12.80 -9.30
N ASN A 129 0.75 -13.67 -8.35
CA ASN A 129 0.66 -13.33 -6.93
C ASN A 129 1.76 -12.36 -6.51
N LYS A 130 3.00 -12.50 -7.00
CA LYS A 130 4.06 -11.52 -6.79
C LYS A 130 3.66 -10.13 -7.32
N LEU A 131 3.09 -10.08 -8.52
CA LEU A 131 2.65 -8.82 -9.12
C LEU A 131 1.57 -8.12 -8.29
N LYS A 132 0.58 -8.86 -7.76
CA LYS A 132 -0.44 -8.30 -6.86
C LYS A 132 0.16 -7.62 -5.63
N ILE A 133 1.17 -8.24 -5.01
CA ILE A 133 1.85 -7.65 -3.85
C ILE A 133 2.60 -6.36 -4.25
N TYR A 134 3.24 -6.34 -5.40
CA TYR A 134 3.95 -5.16 -5.89
C TYR A 134 2.97 -4.02 -6.23
N GLU A 135 1.81 -4.34 -6.80
CA GLU A 135 0.73 -3.38 -7.01
C GLU A 135 0.21 -2.81 -5.69
N ALA A 136 -0.02 -3.67 -4.69
CA ALA A 136 -0.46 -3.24 -3.38
C ALA A 136 0.54 -2.28 -2.70
N LEU A 137 1.84 -2.57 -2.81
CA LEU A 137 2.89 -1.67 -2.31
C LEU A 137 2.90 -0.33 -3.05
N ASN A 138 2.71 -0.33 -4.37
CA ASN A 138 2.57 0.89 -5.14
C ASN A 138 1.36 1.71 -4.66
N TYR A 139 0.21 1.07 -4.41
CA TYR A 139 -0.96 1.75 -3.87
C TYR A 139 -0.72 2.34 -2.47
N ILE A 140 0.03 1.64 -1.61
CA ILE A 140 0.45 2.19 -0.31
C ILE A 140 1.32 3.43 -0.51
N MET A 141 2.28 3.40 -1.42
CA MET A 141 3.18 4.53 -1.70
C MET A 141 2.42 5.76 -2.24
N ILE A 142 1.37 5.55 -3.04
CA ILE A 142 0.50 6.61 -3.59
C ILE A 142 -0.57 7.06 -2.60
N ARG A 143 -0.73 6.39 -1.45
CA ARG A 143 -1.77 6.63 -0.44
C ARG A 143 -3.18 6.20 -0.89
N ASN A 144 -3.31 5.28 -1.81
CA ASN A 144 -4.59 4.65 -2.13
C ASN A 144 -4.80 3.39 -1.27
N PHE A 145 -5.10 3.61 0.00
CA PHE A 145 -5.18 2.51 0.98
C PHE A 145 -6.38 1.61 0.79
N ALA A 146 -7.47 2.09 0.18
CA ALA A 146 -8.65 1.27 -0.08
C ALA A 146 -8.37 0.16 -1.10
N GLU A 147 -7.72 0.49 -2.21
CA GLU A 147 -7.35 -0.53 -3.21
C GLU A 147 -6.21 -1.44 -2.69
N ALA A 148 -5.25 -0.86 -1.95
CA ALA A 148 -4.20 -1.66 -1.33
C ALA A 148 -4.76 -2.70 -0.36
N SER A 149 -5.73 -2.33 0.48
CA SER A 149 -6.39 -3.23 1.45
C SER A 149 -7.06 -4.41 0.75
N LYS A 150 -7.87 -4.16 -0.28
CA LYS A 150 -8.57 -5.21 -1.03
C LYS A 150 -7.60 -6.23 -1.62
N ILE A 151 -6.55 -5.74 -2.30
CA ILE A 151 -5.55 -6.62 -2.93
C ILE A 151 -4.79 -7.42 -1.87
N LEU A 152 -4.39 -6.79 -0.77
CA LEU A 152 -3.64 -7.46 0.30
C LEU A 152 -4.47 -8.52 1.03
N ILE A 153 -5.75 -8.25 1.30
CA ILE A 153 -6.66 -9.23 1.91
C ILE A 153 -6.78 -10.48 1.02
N ASP A 154 -6.96 -10.28 -0.29
CA ASP A 154 -7.10 -11.40 -1.21
C ASP A 154 -5.77 -12.13 -1.48
N ALA A 155 -4.62 -11.42 -1.37
CA ALA A 155 -3.29 -12.00 -1.57
C ALA A 155 -2.68 -12.61 -0.29
N ALA A 156 -3.24 -12.37 0.88
CA ALA A 156 -2.68 -12.84 2.16
C ALA A 156 -2.54 -14.37 2.23
N SER A 157 -3.50 -15.11 1.70
CA SER A 157 -3.48 -16.59 1.66
C SER A 157 -2.53 -17.17 0.61
N THR A 158 -2.19 -16.39 -0.41
CA THR A 158 -1.39 -16.83 -1.56
C THR A 158 -0.06 -16.10 -1.69
N PHE A 159 0.47 -15.64 -0.58
CA PHE A 159 1.68 -14.84 -0.53
C PHE A 159 2.93 -15.62 -0.97
N THR A 160 3.65 -15.08 -1.95
CA THR A 160 4.90 -15.65 -2.49
C THR A 160 6.05 -14.65 -2.60
N ALA A 161 5.81 -13.36 -2.33
CA ALA A 161 6.77 -12.27 -2.55
C ALA A 161 7.72 -12.04 -1.36
N THR A 162 8.33 -13.10 -0.82
CA THR A 162 9.27 -13.02 0.32
C THR A 162 10.52 -12.18 0.04
N GLU A 163 10.79 -11.91 -1.24
CA GLU A 163 11.96 -11.14 -1.71
C GLU A 163 11.95 -9.68 -1.27
N ILE A 164 10.77 -9.06 -1.09
CA ILE A 164 10.62 -7.64 -0.74
C ILE A 164 10.19 -7.46 0.71
N ILE A 165 9.26 -8.28 1.17
CA ILE A 165 8.61 -8.11 2.47
C ILE A 165 8.43 -9.47 3.13
N SER A 166 8.62 -9.52 4.45
CA SER A 166 8.29 -10.71 5.23
C SER A 166 6.76 -10.89 5.31
N TYR A 167 6.34 -12.13 5.47
CA TYR A 167 4.93 -12.48 5.57
C TYR A 167 4.24 -11.79 6.77
N GLU A 168 4.92 -11.70 7.90
CA GLU A 168 4.45 -10.99 9.09
C GLU A 168 4.12 -9.52 8.81
N LYS A 169 4.97 -8.84 8.03
CA LYS A 169 4.73 -7.45 7.64
C LYS A 169 3.54 -7.29 6.71
N ILE A 170 3.30 -8.24 5.82
CA ILE A 170 2.09 -8.22 4.97
C ILE A 170 0.85 -8.32 5.84
N ILE A 171 0.81 -9.26 6.79
CA ILE A 171 -0.32 -9.39 7.71
C ILE A 171 -0.50 -8.12 8.55
N PHE A 172 0.60 -7.52 9.01
CA PHE A 172 0.55 -6.23 9.69
C PHE A 172 -0.12 -5.15 8.80
N TYR A 173 0.21 -5.08 7.50
CA TYR A 173 -0.45 -4.15 6.58
C TYR A 173 -1.92 -4.48 6.34
N VAL A 174 -2.27 -5.75 6.20
CA VAL A 174 -3.66 -6.22 6.07
C VAL A 174 -4.51 -5.74 7.23
N VAL A 175 -4.04 -5.93 8.46
CA VAL A 175 -4.77 -5.52 9.66
C VAL A 175 -4.91 -4.00 9.75
N ILE A 176 -3.81 -3.27 9.57
CA ILE A 176 -3.81 -1.80 9.69
C ILE A 176 -4.68 -1.16 8.61
N LEU A 177 -4.49 -1.54 7.36
CA LEU A 177 -5.24 -0.96 6.25
C LEU A 177 -6.70 -1.41 6.28
N GLY A 178 -6.96 -2.67 6.67
CA GLY A 178 -8.31 -3.18 6.85
C GLY A 178 -9.12 -2.37 7.86
N ILE A 179 -8.58 -2.10 9.04
CA ILE A 179 -9.25 -1.26 10.05
C ILE A 179 -9.54 0.15 9.52
N MET A 180 -8.65 0.71 8.70
CA MET A 180 -8.83 2.06 8.15
C MET A 180 -9.89 2.15 7.06
N THR A 181 -10.00 1.13 6.20
CA THR A 181 -10.71 1.26 4.91
C THR A 181 -11.93 0.35 4.79
N GLU A 182 -11.86 -0.85 5.38
CA GLU A 182 -12.87 -1.86 5.16
C GLU A 182 -14.07 -1.71 6.11
N GLU A 183 -15.23 -2.18 5.67
CA GLU A 183 -16.42 -2.23 6.51
C GLU A 183 -16.33 -3.34 7.57
N ARG A 184 -17.09 -3.18 8.65
CA ARG A 184 -17.09 -4.12 9.76
C ARG A 184 -17.44 -5.56 9.35
N THR A 185 -18.32 -5.73 8.37
CA THR A 185 -18.70 -7.04 7.82
C THR A 185 -17.55 -7.74 7.09
N VAL A 186 -16.71 -6.98 6.39
CA VAL A 186 -15.52 -7.49 5.70
C VAL A 186 -14.40 -7.78 6.70
N LEU A 187 -14.23 -6.91 7.71
CA LEU A 187 -13.27 -7.14 8.80
C LEU A 187 -13.55 -8.46 9.52
N ASP A 188 -14.81 -8.75 9.83
CA ASP A 188 -15.20 -9.99 10.48
C ASP A 188 -14.88 -11.21 9.61
N LYS A 189 -15.42 -11.24 8.40
CA LYS A 189 -15.32 -12.42 7.52
C LYS A 189 -13.93 -12.69 6.99
N LYS A 190 -13.20 -11.64 6.59
CA LYS A 190 -11.94 -11.79 5.86
C LYS A 190 -10.69 -11.62 6.74
N ILE A 191 -10.78 -10.91 7.86
CA ILE A 191 -9.63 -10.63 8.71
C ILE A 191 -9.72 -11.37 10.03
N LEU A 192 -10.79 -11.19 10.80
CA LEU A 192 -10.94 -11.83 12.11
C LEU A 192 -11.08 -13.35 12.04
N ASN A 193 -11.85 -13.85 11.09
CA ASN A 193 -12.10 -15.30 10.93
C ASN A 193 -11.11 -16.01 10.01
N SER A 194 -10.10 -15.31 9.49
CA SER A 194 -9.05 -15.90 8.65
C SER A 194 -8.02 -16.64 9.52
N SER A 195 -7.93 -17.97 9.37
CA SER A 195 -6.96 -18.78 10.09
C SER A 195 -5.51 -18.35 9.87
N VAL A 196 -5.21 -17.87 8.66
CA VAL A 196 -3.89 -17.42 8.25
C VAL A 196 -3.49 -16.14 9.00
N ILE A 197 -4.41 -15.20 9.14
CA ILE A 197 -4.18 -13.94 9.84
C ILE A 197 -4.12 -14.19 11.35
N LEU A 198 -5.00 -15.04 11.88
CA LEU A 198 -5.04 -15.41 13.29
C LEU A 198 -3.73 -16.03 13.77
N GLN A 199 -3.12 -16.90 12.98
CA GLN A 199 -1.86 -17.55 13.34
C GLN A 199 -0.75 -16.53 13.62
N ILE A 200 -0.65 -15.46 12.84
CA ILE A 200 0.38 -14.44 13.01
C ILE A 200 -0.03 -13.40 14.05
N THR A 201 -1.29 -12.97 14.04
CA THR A 201 -1.76 -11.99 15.03
C THR A 201 -1.70 -12.55 16.44
N SER A 202 -1.91 -13.85 16.64
CA SER A 202 -1.76 -14.48 17.98
C SER A 202 -0.33 -14.39 18.52
N SER A 203 0.68 -14.32 17.65
CA SER A 203 2.08 -14.14 18.05
C SER A 203 2.40 -12.68 18.42
N ASP A 204 1.62 -11.70 17.95
CA ASP A 204 1.77 -10.27 18.21
C ASP A 204 0.59 -9.75 19.02
N GLU A 205 0.73 -9.78 20.35
CA GLU A 205 -0.32 -9.38 21.31
C GLU A 205 -0.85 -7.96 21.07
N ASP A 206 0.03 -7.01 20.70
CA ASP A 206 -0.38 -5.63 20.44
C ASP A 206 -1.27 -5.52 19.21
N LEU A 207 -0.93 -6.27 18.14
CA LEU A 207 -1.71 -6.28 16.89
C LEU A 207 -3.04 -7.02 17.09
N HIS A 208 -3.02 -8.13 17.79
CA HIS A 208 -4.23 -8.89 18.14
C HIS A 208 -5.21 -8.04 18.95
N THR A 209 -4.73 -7.46 20.06
CA THR A 209 -5.56 -6.61 20.92
C THR A 209 -6.08 -5.39 20.17
N TYR A 210 -5.26 -4.77 19.29
CA TYR A 210 -5.67 -3.65 18.48
C TYR A 210 -6.84 -3.97 17.53
N LEU A 211 -6.78 -5.13 16.85
CA LEU A 211 -7.85 -5.58 15.96
C LEU A 211 -9.14 -5.92 16.74
N HIS A 212 -9.01 -6.69 17.81
CA HIS A 212 -10.16 -7.13 18.61
C HIS A 212 -10.82 -5.97 19.36
N SER A 213 -10.06 -5.05 19.94
CA SER A 213 -10.62 -3.88 20.64
C SER A 213 -11.42 -2.98 19.71
N PHE A 214 -10.96 -2.80 18.46
CA PHE A 214 -11.74 -2.07 17.45
C PHE A 214 -13.05 -2.78 17.10
N TYR A 215 -13.00 -4.09 16.91
CA TYR A 215 -14.20 -4.87 16.57
C TYR A 215 -15.20 -4.94 17.70
N HIS A 216 -14.74 -5.14 18.95
CA HIS A 216 -15.60 -5.17 20.15
C HIS A 216 -16.00 -3.80 20.69
N CYS A 217 -15.56 -2.72 20.01
CA CYS A 217 -15.89 -1.34 20.43
C CYS A 217 -15.30 -0.95 21.81
N ASP A 218 -14.19 -1.58 22.23
CA ASP A 218 -13.40 -1.13 23.36
C ASP A 218 -12.42 -0.02 22.95
N TYR A 219 -12.96 1.19 22.91
CA TYR A 219 -12.22 2.33 22.36
C TYR A 219 -11.06 2.79 23.24
N ARG A 220 -11.12 2.53 24.55
CA ARG A 220 -10.04 2.90 25.47
C ARG A 220 -8.79 2.08 25.19
N THR A 221 -8.91 0.76 25.21
CA THR A 221 -7.82 -0.16 24.86
C THR A 221 -7.33 0.06 23.43
N PHE A 222 -8.25 0.31 22.50
CA PHE A 222 -7.93 0.63 21.12
C PHE A 222 -7.05 1.88 21.00
N MET A 223 -7.34 2.96 21.72
CA MET A 223 -6.54 4.20 21.69
C MET A 223 -5.13 3.97 22.26
N GLU A 224 -5.03 3.23 23.37
CA GLU A 224 -3.73 2.88 23.96
C GLU A 224 -2.86 2.06 22.98
N LYS A 225 -3.45 1.02 22.36
CA LYS A 225 -2.74 0.19 21.38
C LYS A 225 -2.45 0.95 20.09
N THR A 226 -3.32 1.88 19.66
CA THR A 226 -3.07 2.74 18.51
C THR A 226 -1.77 3.52 18.63
N ILE A 227 -1.39 3.99 19.83
CA ILE A 227 -0.14 4.71 20.05
C ILE A 227 1.07 3.80 19.79
N LYS A 228 1.04 2.56 20.30
CA LYS A 228 2.12 1.58 20.09
C LYS A 228 2.25 1.21 18.60
N ILE A 229 1.13 0.91 17.96
CA ILE A 229 1.09 0.61 16.52
C ILE A 229 1.57 1.80 15.69
N ALA A 230 1.18 3.01 16.06
CA ALA A 230 1.61 4.23 15.37
C ALA A 230 3.13 4.43 15.42
N MET A 231 3.78 4.06 16.52
CA MET A 231 5.25 4.10 16.60
C MET A 231 5.92 3.06 15.67
N ARG A 232 5.30 1.88 15.52
CA ARG A 232 5.76 0.86 14.55
C ARG A 232 5.59 1.36 13.12
N VAL A 233 4.40 1.93 12.80
CA VAL A 233 4.11 2.53 11.48
C VAL A 233 5.08 3.67 11.15
N LYS A 234 5.44 4.51 12.11
CA LYS A 234 6.41 5.61 11.92
C LYS A 234 7.79 5.11 11.47
N ARG A 235 8.21 3.95 11.97
CA ARG A 235 9.50 3.32 11.61
C ARG A 235 9.43 2.49 10.34
N ASP A 236 8.24 2.27 9.80
CA ASP A 236 8.05 1.44 8.61
C ASP A 236 8.47 2.17 7.34
N ARG A 237 9.04 1.42 6.39
CA ARG A 237 9.58 1.97 5.14
C ARG A 237 8.51 2.58 4.24
N TYR A 238 7.37 1.91 4.10
CA TYR A 238 6.33 2.31 3.16
C TYR A 238 5.24 3.16 3.81
N LEU A 239 4.80 2.79 5.01
CA LEU A 239 3.76 3.50 5.75
C LEU A 239 4.28 4.72 6.50
N GLY A 240 5.57 4.78 6.83
CA GLY A 240 6.16 5.85 7.63
C GLY A 240 5.92 7.26 7.08
N ARG A 241 5.94 7.41 5.74
CA ARG A 241 5.59 8.68 5.06
C ARG A 241 4.15 9.12 5.32
N HIS A 242 3.25 8.16 5.56
CA HIS A 242 1.81 8.39 5.75
C HIS A 242 1.38 8.31 7.22
N TYR A 243 2.32 8.26 8.16
CA TYR A 243 2.09 8.12 9.60
C TYR A 243 1.04 9.09 10.15
N ARG A 244 1.13 10.40 9.84
CA ARG A 244 0.17 11.40 10.30
C ARG A 244 -1.24 11.17 9.73
N TYR A 245 -1.30 10.71 8.49
CA TYR A 245 -2.55 10.37 7.83
C TYR A 245 -3.17 9.12 8.46
N PHE A 246 -2.35 8.11 8.73
CA PHE A 246 -2.76 6.89 9.41
C PHE A 246 -3.44 7.19 10.75
N ILE A 247 -2.75 7.87 11.67
CA ILE A 247 -3.30 8.20 13.00
C ILE A 247 -4.63 8.94 12.90
N ARG A 248 -4.69 9.97 12.05
CA ARG A 248 -5.89 10.77 11.88
C ARG A 248 -7.06 9.96 11.36
N ASN A 249 -6.85 9.14 10.32
CA ASN A 249 -7.93 8.35 9.75
C ASN A 249 -8.40 7.23 10.67
N THR A 250 -7.49 6.59 11.39
CA THR A 250 -7.85 5.58 12.41
C THR A 250 -8.76 6.18 13.48
N ARG A 251 -8.45 7.38 14.00
CA ARG A 251 -9.31 8.06 14.97
C ARG A 251 -10.64 8.49 14.37
N VAL A 252 -10.65 9.06 13.18
CA VAL A 252 -11.90 9.38 12.46
C VAL A 252 -12.78 8.14 12.32
N ARG A 253 -12.19 7.00 12.01
CA ARG A 253 -12.92 5.74 11.85
C ARG A 253 -13.53 5.27 13.18
N ALA A 254 -12.76 5.34 14.26
CA ALA A 254 -13.24 5.00 15.61
C ALA A 254 -14.37 5.94 16.07
N TYR A 255 -14.23 7.24 15.83
CA TYR A 255 -15.28 8.21 16.18
C TYR A 255 -16.55 8.02 15.35
N LYS A 256 -16.42 7.72 14.04
CA LYS A 256 -17.58 7.37 13.22
C LYS A 256 -18.32 6.16 13.74
N GLN A 257 -17.59 5.09 14.05
CA GLN A 257 -18.18 3.87 14.58
C GLN A 257 -18.84 4.09 15.94
N PHE A 258 -18.25 4.91 16.81
CA PHE A 258 -18.84 5.25 18.10
C PHE A 258 -20.11 6.08 17.97
N LEU A 259 -20.13 7.06 17.06
CA LEU A 259 -21.29 7.95 16.88
C LEU A 259 -22.43 7.32 16.06
N GLU A 260 -22.16 6.21 15.37
CA GLU A 260 -23.13 5.57 14.47
C GLU A 260 -24.46 5.19 15.15
N PRO A 261 -24.48 4.55 16.35
CA PRO A 261 -25.71 4.17 17.03
C PRO A 261 -26.42 5.32 17.76
N PHE A 262 -25.75 6.46 17.93
CA PHE A 262 -26.26 7.54 18.77
C PHE A 262 -26.68 8.77 17.94
N LYS A 263 -27.82 9.35 18.30
CA LYS A 263 -28.25 10.64 17.76
C LYS A 263 -27.60 11.80 18.52
N ASN A 264 -27.57 11.71 19.86
CA ASN A 264 -26.95 12.70 20.74
C ASN A 264 -26.06 12.00 21.76
N VAL A 265 -24.84 12.49 21.96
CA VAL A 265 -23.89 11.99 22.95
C VAL A 265 -23.24 13.16 23.67
N THR A 266 -23.09 13.08 24.98
CA THR A 266 -22.36 14.10 25.73
C THR A 266 -20.86 13.95 25.54
N LEU A 267 -20.13 15.08 25.44
CA LEU A 267 -18.67 15.09 25.35
C LEU A 267 -18.00 14.30 26.48
N LYS A 268 -18.57 14.37 27.69
CA LYS A 268 -18.11 13.61 28.88
C LYS A 268 -18.13 12.11 28.65
N ASN A 269 -19.25 11.57 28.16
CA ASN A 269 -19.38 10.14 27.91
C ASN A 269 -18.40 9.67 26.79
N MET A 270 -18.22 10.48 25.75
CA MET A 270 -17.26 10.17 24.71
C MET A 270 -15.83 10.21 25.24
N ALA A 271 -15.47 11.23 26.03
CA ALA A 271 -14.16 11.33 26.66
C ALA A 271 -13.86 10.14 27.57
N PHE A 272 -14.85 9.72 28.37
CA PHE A 272 -14.74 8.53 29.21
C PHE A 272 -14.56 7.24 28.39
N ALA A 273 -15.33 7.05 27.32
CA ALA A 273 -15.25 5.87 26.44
C ALA A 273 -13.89 5.75 25.75
N PHE A 274 -13.30 6.86 25.34
CA PHE A 274 -11.98 6.88 24.67
C PHE A 274 -10.80 7.02 25.65
N GLY A 275 -11.05 7.27 26.93
CA GLY A 275 -10.01 7.45 27.95
C GLY A 275 -9.15 8.70 27.75
N VAL A 276 -9.73 9.79 27.24
CA VAL A 276 -9.06 11.06 26.95
C VAL A 276 -9.77 12.25 27.58
N SER A 277 -9.15 13.44 27.58
CA SER A 277 -9.78 14.65 28.11
C SER A 277 -10.91 15.17 27.23
N GLU A 278 -11.90 15.84 27.82
CA GLU A 278 -13.03 16.44 27.09
C GLU A 278 -12.55 17.51 26.10
N GLU A 279 -11.60 18.35 26.49
CA GLU A 279 -11.00 19.38 25.65
C GLU A 279 -10.31 18.80 24.42
N PHE A 280 -9.61 17.67 24.60
CA PHE A 280 -8.95 16.99 23.47
C PHE A 280 -9.98 16.50 22.45
N ILE A 281 -11.06 15.86 22.89
CA ILE A 281 -12.12 15.38 22.01
C ILE A 281 -12.84 16.54 21.32
N GLU A 282 -13.19 17.60 22.04
CA GLU A 282 -13.84 18.77 21.45
C GLU A 282 -13.00 19.38 20.33
N ASN A 283 -11.72 19.63 20.58
CA ASN A 283 -10.79 20.20 19.60
C ASN A 283 -10.61 19.29 18.39
N GLU A 284 -10.51 17.99 18.63
CA GLU A 284 -10.30 17.02 17.54
C GLU A 284 -11.55 16.85 16.68
N ILE A 285 -12.72 16.70 17.29
CA ILE A 285 -14.00 16.59 16.57
C ILE A 285 -14.29 17.86 15.79
N SER A 286 -14.08 19.05 16.38
CA SER A 286 -14.28 20.32 15.70
C SER A 286 -13.39 20.42 14.45
N SER A 287 -12.13 19.98 14.54
CA SER A 287 -11.23 19.88 13.39
C SER A 287 -11.73 18.91 12.33
N PHE A 288 -12.27 17.75 12.72
CA PHE A 288 -12.79 16.77 11.77
C PHE A 288 -14.11 17.19 11.11
N ILE A 289 -14.95 17.94 11.81
CA ILE A 289 -16.15 18.55 11.26
C ILE A 289 -15.76 19.65 10.23
N ALA A 290 -14.84 20.54 10.59
CA ALA A 290 -14.35 21.57 9.69
C ALA A 290 -13.74 21.01 8.41
N ASN A 291 -13.06 19.84 8.49
CA ASN A 291 -12.50 19.13 7.35
C ASN A 291 -13.52 18.23 6.60
N GLY A 292 -14.81 18.27 6.98
CA GLY A 292 -15.86 17.47 6.35
C GLY A 292 -15.73 15.94 6.55
N LYS A 293 -14.97 15.50 7.54
CA LYS A 293 -14.75 14.07 7.80
C LYS A 293 -15.81 13.44 8.71
N LEU A 294 -16.42 14.26 9.56
CA LEU A 294 -17.51 13.88 10.45
C LEU A 294 -18.74 14.75 10.17
N ASN A 295 -19.90 14.10 10.04
CA ASN A 295 -21.19 14.77 9.85
C ASN A 295 -21.90 14.90 11.19
N CYS A 296 -21.44 15.81 12.05
CA CYS A 296 -22.03 16.06 13.37
C CYS A 296 -21.94 17.54 13.70
N LYS A 297 -22.71 17.97 14.70
CA LYS A 297 -22.71 19.32 15.26
C LYS A 297 -22.33 19.24 16.73
N ILE A 298 -21.59 20.23 17.20
CA ILE A 298 -21.24 20.35 18.62
C ILE A 298 -22.12 21.44 19.23
N ASP A 299 -22.90 21.08 20.24
CA ASP A 299 -23.61 22.02 21.09
C ASP A 299 -22.77 22.29 22.34
N LYS A 300 -22.17 23.48 22.37
CA LYS A 300 -21.30 23.91 23.48
C LYS A 300 -22.05 24.22 24.76
N VAL A 301 -23.33 24.60 24.66
CA VAL A 301 -24.15 24.96 25.83
C VAL A 301 -24.46 23.72 26.66
N ASN A 302 -24.89 22.66 25.98
CA ASN A 302 -25.25 21.40 26.62
C ASN A 302 -24.06 20.43 26.68
N GLY A 303 -22.90 20.75 26.08
CA GLY A 303 -21.73 19.87 26.03
C GLY A 303 -22.04 18.55 25.31
N SER A 304 -22.84 18.62 24.23
CA SER A 304 -23.29 17.43 23.51
C SER A 304 -22.92 17.48 22.01
N ILE A 305 -22.76 16.30 21.43
CA ILE A 305 -22.53 16.10 20.00
C ILE A 305 -23.81 15.53 19.39
N GLU A 306 -24.34 16.22 18.40
CA GLU A 306 -25.49 15.77 17.61
C GLU A 306 -25.01 15.17 16.30
N SER A 307 -25.35 13.91 16.05
CA SER A 307 -25.01 13.19 14.82
C SER A 307 -26.02 13.54 13.72
N ASN A 308 -25.54 14.15 12.63
CA ASN A 308 -26.32 14.45 11.43
C ASN A 308 -26.14 13.33 10.38
N GLN A 309 -26.48 12.11 10.73
CA GLN A 309 -26.46 11.06 9.73
C GLN A 309 -27.61 11.29 8.72
N PRO A 310 -27.32 11.35 7.42
CA PRO A 310 -28.37 11.39 6.42
C PRO A 310 -29.18 10.11 6.54
N ASN A 311 -30.47 10.25 6.78
CA ASN A 311 -31.38 9.12 6.81
C ASN A 311 -31.31 8.45 5.42
N GLU A 312 -30.79 7.23 5.34
CA GLU A 312 -30.57 6.51 4.05
C GLU A 312 -31.85 6.47 3.20
N ARG A 313 -33.00 6.31 3.85
CA ARG A 313 -34.31 6.37 3.17
C ARG A 313 -34.55 7.73 2.51
N ASN A 314 -34.33 8.83 3.22
CA ASN A 314 -34.52 10.17 2.66
C ASN A 314 -33.51 10.45 1.53
N THR A 315 -32.28 9.99 1.66
CA THR A 315 -31.26 10.10 0.61
C THR A 315 -31.66 9.28 -0.63
N MET A 316 -32.20 8.08 -0.44
CA MET A 316 -32.71 7.25 -1.52
C MET A 316 -33.91 7.89 -2.20
N TYR A 317 -34.87 8.45 -1.45
CA TYR A 317 -35.99 9.21 -2.01
C TYR A 317 -35.53 10.41 -2.83
N GLN A 318 -34.65 11.24 -2.28
CA GLN A 318 -34.12 12.40 -3.00
C GLN A 318 -33.35 12.02 -4.28
N ASN A 319 -32.56 10.94 -4.24
CA ASN A 319 -31.87 10.44 -5.40
C ASN A 319 -32.83 9.87 -6.44
N THR A 320 -33.92 9.22 -6.02
CA THR A 320 -34.98 8.70 -6.92
C THR A 320 -35.71 9.84 -7.58
N ILE A 321 -36.07 10.90 -6.84
CA ILE A 321 -36.71 12.10 -7.40
C ILE A 321 -35.80 12.76 -8.45
N LYS A 322 -34.49 13.00 -8.11
CA LYS A 322 -33.54 13.57 -9.06
C LYS A 322 -33.37 12.74 -10.33
N LYS A 323 -33.34 11.41 -10.21
CA LYS A 323 -33.28 10.51 -11.37
C LYS A 323 -34.56 10.56 -12.18
N GLY A 324 -35.72 10.67 -11.53
CA GLY A 324 -37.01 10.86 -12.14
C GLY A 324 -37.09 12.16 -12.96
N ASP A 325 -36.64 13.27 -12.40
CA ASP A 325 -36.60 14.57 -13.09
C ASP A 325 -35.69 14.53 -14.33
N ILE A 326 -34.54 13.86 -14.23
CA ILE A 326 -33.65 13.70 -15.39
C ILE A 326 -34.32 12.85 -16.47
N LEU A 327 -35.04 11.82 -16.10
CA LEU A 327 -35.74 10.94 -17.02
C LEU A 327 -36.91 11.70 -17.70
N LEU A 328 -37.69 12.46 -16.94
CA LEU A 328 -38.75 13.34 -17.47
C LEU A 328 -38.21 14.36 -18.48
N ASN A 329 -37.12 15.01 -18.14
CA ASN A 329 -36.45 15.96 -19.05
C ASN A 329 -35.98 15.29 -20.36
N ARG A 330 -35.48 14.04 -20.27
CA ARG A 330 -35.12 13.26 -21.47
C ARG A 330 -36.32 12.87 -22.32
N ILE A 331 -37.43 12.43 -21.70
CA ILE A 331 -38.67 12.09 -22.39
C ILE A 331 -39.24 13.34 -23.08
N GLN A 332 -39.30 14.49 -22.41
CA GLN A 332 -39.76 15.74 -23.02
C GLN A 332 -38.90 16.18 -24.21
N LYS A 333 -37.59 16.00 -24.14
CA LYS A 333 -36.69 16.27 -25.27
C LYS A 333 -36.96 15.31 -26.41
N LEU A 334 -37.16 14.04 -26.11
CA LEU A 334 -37.48 13.03 -27.13
C LEU A 334 -38.83 13.31 -27.80
N SER A 335 -39.89 13.65 -27.04
CA SER A 335 -41.19 14.03 -27.57
C SER A 335 -41.08 15.20 -28.56
N ARG A 336 -40.34 16.26 -28.19
CA ARG A 336 -40.12 17.39 -29.10
C ARG A 336 -39.40 17.02 -30.40
N VAL A 337 -38.56 16.00 -30.39
CA VAL A 337 -37.86 15.53 -31.60
C VAL A 337 -38.78 14.64 -32.47
N ILE A 338 -39.72 13.95 -31.85
CA ILE A 338 -40.68 13.09 -32.58
C ILE A 338 -41.79 13.93 -33.19
N ASP A 339 -42.19 15.04 -32.54
CA ASP A 339 -43.22 15.95 -33.00
C ASP A 339 -42.70 16.95 -34.09
N MET A 340 -41.45 16.89 -34.46
CA MET A 340 -40.84 17.57 -35.61
C MET A 340 -40.79 16.66 -36.84
#